data_ccea82d56283e0e573a4e6c6277be915
#
_entry.id   ccea82d56283e0e573a4e6c6277be915
#
_cell.length_a   1.000
_cell.length_b   1.000
_cell.length_c   1.000
_cell.angle_alpha   90.00
_cell.angle_beta   90.00
_cell.angle_gamma   90.00
#
_symmetry.space_group_name_H-M   'P 1'
#
loop_
_entity.id
_entity.type
_entity.pdbx_description
1 polymer ?
#
loop_
_entity_poly.entity_id
_entity_poly.type
_entity_poly.pdbx_seq_one_letter_code
_entity_poly.pdbx_strand_id
1 'polypeptide(L)'
;MDLSAAARKFCVKQLKKQNRIVRKNCQKLKKMSEEERHNLRLVMKKLRYTIDFCANIYPDKQVLKFQKTLSPIQSRMGYLNDVLAAELLVEKMLSAEPNAATPAWFYTAGIVIGWHQREAKFTEKKLFKDVNRFLDTKAFWDRK
;
A
#
# COMPACT_ATOMS: atom_id res chain seq x y z
N MET A 1 30.29 -12.92 -21.86
CA MET A 1 29.33 -11.98 -21.26
C MET A 1 29.07 -12.44 -19.82
N ASP A 2 29.40 -11.63 -18.86
CA ASP A 2 29.14 -11.96 -17.46
C ASP A 2 27.64 -11.80 -17.18
N LEU A 3 26.92 -12.92 -17.13
CA LEU A 3 25.47 -12.98 -16.90
C LEU A 3 25.09 -12.32 -15.57
N SER A 4 25.98 -12.39 -14.56
CA SER A 4 25.73 -11.79 -13.24
C SER A 4 25.76 -10.27 -13.30
N ALA A 5 26.67 -9.67 -14.02
CA ALA A 5 26.76 -8.23 -14.24
C ALA A 5 25.58 -7.69 -15.06
N ALA A 6 25.16 -8.45 -16.11
CA ALA A 6 24.00 -8.09 -16.91
C ALA A 6 22.69 -8.15 -16.08
N ALA A 7 22.51 -9.22 -15.29
CA ALA A 7 21.37 -9.37 -14.39
C ALA A 7 21.32 -8.23 -13.34
N ARG A 8 22.47 -7.91 -12.73
CA ARG A 8 22.56 -6.79 -11.77
C ARG A 8 22.18 -5.45 -12.40
N LYS A 9 22.68 -5.16 -13.59
CA LYS A 9 22.35 -3.93 -14.34
C LYS A 9 20.86 -3.84 -14.64
N PHE A 10 20.25 -4.96 -15.04
CA PHE A 10 18.80 -5.05 -15.25
C PHE A 10 18.02 -4.77 -13.97
N CYS A 11 18.36 -5.45 -12.86
CA CYS A 11 17.70 -5.26 -11.56
C CYS A 11 17.80 -3.83 -11.07
N VAL A 12 18.97 -3.21 -11.11
CA VAL A 12 19.15 -1.80 -10.73
C VAL A 12 18.23 -0.89 -11.53
N LYS A 13 18.16 -1.09 -12.86
CA LYS A 13 17.29 -0.30 -13.75
C LYS A 13 15.82 -0.44 -13.37
N GLN A 14 15.34 -1.66 -13.14
CA GLN A 14 13.95 -1.92 -12.77
C GLN A 14 13.60 -1.38 -11.39
N LEU A 15 14.44 -1.61 -10.39
CA LEU A 15 14.27 -1.11 -9.02
C LEU A 15 14.22 0.42 -8.99
N LYS A 16 15.14 1.10 -9.68
CA LYS A 16 15.14 2.58 -9.82
C LYS A 16 13.86 3.08 -10.45
N LYS A 17 13.41 2.46 -11.55
CA LYS A 17 12.17 2.83 -12.24
C LYS A 17 10.96 2.71 -11.34
N GLN A 18 10.75 1.54 -10.70
CA GLN A 18 9.59 1.30 -9.86
C GLN A 18 9.61 2.17 -8.59
N ASN A 19 10.75 2.28 -7.93
CA ASN A 19 10.92 3.13 -6.75
C ASN A 19 10.61 4.60 -7.04
N ARG A 20 11.06 5.13 -8.18
CA ARG A 20 10.76 6.51 -8.59
C ARG A 20 9.26 6.74 -8.76
N ILE A 21 8.54 5.79 -9.38
CA ILE A 21 7.08 5.86 -9.55
C ILE A 21 6.39 5.88 -8.18
N VAL A 22 6.74 4.94 -7.29
CA VAL A 22 6.16 4.85 -5.95
C VAL A 22 6.42 6.13 -5.17
N ARG A 23 7.66 6.62 -5.12
CA ARG A 23 8.01 7.86 -4.39
C ARG A 23 7.24 9.08 -4.88
N LYS A 24 7.15 9.26 -6.20
CA LYS A 24 6.38 10.36 -6.81
C LYS A 24 4.90 10.31 -6.39
N ASN A 25 4.32 9.11 -6.35
CA ASN A 25 2.93 8.94 -5.91
C ASN A 25 2.79 9.16 -4.40
N CYS A 26 3.70 8.62 -3.58
CA CYS A 26 3.69 8.82 -2.13
C CYS A 26 3.71 10.29 -1.71
N GLN A 27 4.45 11.14 -2.43
CA GLN A 27 4.48 12.60 -2.17
C GLN A 27 3.13 13.28 -2.34
N LYS A 28 2.23 12.71 -3.14
CA LYS A 28 0.90 13.24 -3.42
C LYS A 28 -0.21 12.58 -2.58
N LEU A 29 0.11 11.59 -1.75
CA LEU A 29 -0.86 10.72 -1.08
C LEU A 29 -1.99 11.47 -0.35
N LYS A 30 -1.67 12.59 0.31
CA LYS A 30 -2.66 13.39 1.05
C LYS A 30 -3.77 13.99 0.17
N LYS A 31 -3.50 14.18 -1.11
CA LYS A 31 -4.41 14.81 -2.09
C LYS A 31 -5.00 13.80 -3.08
N MET A 32 -4.69 12.53 -2.91
CA MET A 32 -5.14 11.48 -3.83
C MET A 32 -6.62 11.16 -3.63
N SER A 33 -7.31 10.94 -4.76
CA SER A 33 -8.60 10.27 -4.80
C SER A 33 -8.45 8.79 -4.42
N GLU A 34 -9.57 8.12 -4.20
CA GLU A 34 -9.60 6.68 -3.90
C GLU A 34 -9.04 5.84 -5.04
N GLU A 35 -9.35 6.20 -6.29
CA GLU A 35 -8.81 5.54 -7.48
C GLU A 35 -7.29 5.70 -7.57
N GLU A 36 -6.77 6.90 -7.31
CA GLU A 36 -5.33 7.15 -7.28
C GLU A 36 -4.64 6.37 -6.15
N ARG A 37 -5.27 6.24 -4.97
CA ARG A 37 -4.78 5.40 -3.86
C ARG A 37 -4.78 3.92 -4.25
N HIS A 38 -5.80 3.44 -4.94
CA HIS A 38 -5.83 2.08 -5.47
C HIS A 38 -4.67 1.84 -6.46
N ASN A 39 -4.45 2.78 -7.39
CA ASN A 39 -3.32 2.71 -8.33
C ASN A 39 -1.96 2.73 -7.61
N LEU A 40 -1.81 3.53 -6.55
CA LEU A 40 -0.60 3.50 -5.71
C LEU A 40 -0.37 2.12 -5.09
N ARG A 41 -1.43 1.44 -4.60
CA ARG A 41 -1.31 0.05 -4.10
C ARG A 41 -0.75 -0.88 -5.17
N LEU A 42 -1.22 -0.78 -6.41
CA LEU A 42 -0.75 -1.62 -7.51
C LEU A 42 0.73 -1.39 -7.84
N VAL A 43 1.15 -0.12 -7.91
CA VAL A 43 2.56 0.18 -8.19
C VAL A 43 3.49 -0.19 -7.01
N MET A 44 3.00 -0.12 -5.77
CA MET A 44 3.73 -0.60 -4.60
C MET A 44 3.89 -2.13 -4.59
N LYS A 45 2.85 -2.88 -4.97
CA LYS A 45 2.94 -4.33 -5.17
C LYS A 45 3.98 -4.67 -6.23
N LYS A 46 3.98 -3.92 -7.34
CA LYS A 46 4.97 -4.11 -8.40
C LYS A 46 6.39 -3.84 -7.93
N LEU A 47 6.61 -2.80 -7.14
CA LEU A 47 7.93 -2.55 -6.51
C LEU A 47 8.34 -3.72 -5.62
N ARG A 48 7.44 -4.22 -4.77
CA ARG A 48 7.72 -5.37 -3.89
C ARG A 48 8.13 -6.60 -4.70
N TYR A 49 7.37 -6.98 -5.72
CA TYR A 49 7.72 -8.11 -6.57
C TYR A 49 9.06 -7.92 -7.30
N THR A 50 9.36 -6.68 -7.72
CA THR A 50 10.66 -6.37 -8.31
C THR A 50 11.80 -6.55 -7.30
N ILE A 51 11.58 -6.14 -6.04
CA ILE A 51 12.54 -6.36 -4.95
C ILE A 51 12.74 -7.85 -4.70
N ASP A 52 11.66 -8.62 -4.57
CA ASP A 52 11.72 -10.07 -4.32
C ASP A 52 12.46 -10.79 -5.46
N PHE A 53 12.19 -10.43 -6.70
CA PHE A 53 12.88 -10.99 -7.87
C PHE A 53 14.38 -10.69 -7.87
N CYS A 54 14.77 -9.49 -7.44
CA CYS A 54 16.16 -9.05 -7.44
C CYS A 54 16.88 -9.33 -6.12
N ALA A 55 16.21 -9.88 -5.11
CA ALA A 55 16.75 -10.02 -3.74
C ALA A 55 18.07 -10.78 -3.68
N ASN A 56 18.18 -11.90 -4.41
CA ASN A 56 19.35 -12.78 -4.39
C ASN A 56 20.65 -12.12 -4.88
N ILE A 57 20.59 -10.92 -5.46
CA ILE A 57 21.76 -10.17 -5.95
C ILE A 57 22.33 -9.25 -4.87
N TYR A 58 21.62 -9.08 -3.76
CA TYR A 58 21.95 -8.12 -2.71
C TYR A 58 22.02 -8.79 -1.34
N PRO A 59 22.75 -8.21 -0.38
CA PRO A 59 22.77 -8.72 0.99
C PRO A 59 21.38 -8.72 1.63
N ASP A 60 20.92 -9.84 2.16
CA ASP A 60 19.58 -10.03 2.76
C ASP A 60 19.20 -8.94 3.76
N LYS A 61 20.17 -8.56 4.63
CA LYS A 61 19.96 -7.52 5.64
C LYS A 61 19.53 -6.17 5.03
N GLN A 62 20.07 -5.83 3.87
CA GLN A 62 19.73 -4.56 3.19
C GLN A 62 18.36 -4.62 2.53
N VAL A 63 18.03 -5.74 1.89
CA VAL A 63 16.73 -6.01 1.29
C VAL A 63 15.64 -5.97 2.36
N LEU A 64 15.81 -6.73 3.44
CA LEU A 64 14.87 -6.80 4.56
C LEU A 64 14.66 -5.43 5.22
N LYS A 65 15.72 -4.63 5.38
CA LYS A 65 15.59 -3.28 5.94
C LYS A 65 14.71 -2.38 5.08
N PHE A 66 14.84 -2.46 3.76
CA PHE A 66 14.02 -1.68 2.84
C PHE A 66 12.57 -2.19 2.82
N GLN A 67 12.36 -3.51 2.77
CA GLN A 67 11.04 -4.13 2.80
C GLN A 67 10.26 -3.76 4.08
N LYS A 68 10.94 -3.66 5.24
CA LYS A 68 10.32 -3.22 6.51
C LYS A 68 9.78 -1.78 6.47
N THR A 69 10.24 -0.94 5.57
CA THR A 69 9.67 0.41 5.38
C THR A 69 8.48 0.41 4.45
N LEU A 70 8.42 -0.52 3.51
CA LEU A 70 7.35 -0.63 2.51
C LEU A 70 6.12 -1.39 3.03
N SER A 71 6.35 -2.48 3.77
CA SER A 71 5.29 -3.39 4.26
C SER A 71 4.21 -2.70 5.09
N PRO A 72 4.51 -1.83 6.08
CA PRO A 72 3.48 -1.13 6.85
C PRO A 72 2.58 -0.26 5.99
N ILE A 73 3.12 0.41 4.97
CA ILE A 73 2.35 1.24 4.05
C ILE A 73 1.34 0.38 3.30
N GLN A 74 1.78 -0.75 2.74
CA GLN A 74 0.92 -1.68 2.01
C GLN A 74 -0.21 -2.23 2.89
N SER A 75 0.10 -2.63 4.13
CA SER A 75 -0.88 -3.16 5.08
C SER A 75 -1.93 -2.12 5.44
N ARG A 76 -1.51 -0.88 5.73
CA ARG A 76 -2.44 0.21 6.06
C ARG A 76 -3.32 0.62 4.89
N MET A 77 -2.75 0.74 3.70
CA MET A 77 -3.52 1.01 2.49
C MET A 77 -4.50 -0.13 2.17
N GLY A 78 -4.12 -1.38 2.49
CA GLY A 78 -5.00 -2.53 2.42
C GLY A 78 -6.22 -2.36 3.32
N TYR A 79 -5.98 -2.12 4.60
CA TYR A 79 -7.03 -1.92 5.58
C TYR A 79 -7.98 -0.77 5.22
N LEU A 80 -7.45 0.40 4.81
CA LEU A 80 -8.28 1.54 4.40
C LEU A 80 -9.16 1.22 3.19
N ASN A 81 -8.64 0.48 2.22
CA ASN A 81 -9.41 0.02 1.08
C ASN A 81 -10.51 -0.97 1.47
N ASP A 82 -10.23 -1.86 2.42
CA ASP A 82 -11.20 -2.86 2.88
C ASP A 82 -12.34 -2.21 3.67
N VAL A 83 -12.05 -1.18 4.48
CA VAL A 83 -13.08 -0.37 5.16
C VAL A 83 -14.01 0.29 4.14
N LEU A 84 -13.45 0.94 3.12
CA LEU A 84 -14.23 1.57 2.07
C LEU A 84 -15.08 0.55 1.30
N ALA A 85 -14.52 -0.61 0.95
CA ALA A 85 -15.23 -1.66 0.26
C ALA A 85 -16.41 -2.20 1.10
N ALA A 86 -16.23 -2.30 2.42
CA ALA A 86 -17.29 -2.70 3.34
C ALA A 86 -18.43 -1.68 3.40
N GLU A 87 -18.11 -0.38 3.45
CA GLU A 87 -19.11 0.70 3.41
C GLU A 87 -19.95 0.65 2.13
N LEU A 88 -19.29 0.56 0.97
CA LEU A 88 -19.96 0.46 -0.33
C LEU A 88 -20.82 -0.80 -0.46
N LEU A 89 -20.38 -1.92 0.13
CA LEU A 89 -21.16 -3.16 0.16
C LEU A 89 -22.46 -2.98 0.96
N VAL A 90 -22.36 -2.37 2.14
CA VAL A 90 -23.54 -2.08 2.99
C VAL A 90 -24.52 -1.17 2.27
N GLU A 91 -24.05 -0.09 1.65
CA GLU A 91 -24.91 0.81 0.85
C GLU A 91 -25.61 0.08 -0.29
N LYS A 92 -24.89 -0.80 -0.99
CA LYS A 92 -25.44 -1.63 -2.07
C LYS A 92 -26.51 -2.60 -1.56
N MET A 93 -26.30 -3.24 -0.43
CA MET A 93 -27.27 -4.15 0.18
C MET A 93 -28.55 -3.40 0.57
N LEU A 94 -28.43 -2.22 1.17
CA LEU A 94 -29.58 -1.36 1.52
C LEU A 94 -30.38 -0.91 0.30
N SER A 95 -29.70 -0.60 -0.79
CA SER A 95 -30.34 -0.16 -2.05
C SER A 95 -31.06 -1.32 -2.76
N ALA A 96 -30.53 -2.55 -2.66
CA ALA A 96 -31.10 -3.72 -3.33
C ALA A 96 -32.38 -4.25 -2.66
N GLU A 97 -32.41 -4.25 -1.31
CA GLU A 97 -33.53 -4.79 -0.53
C GLU A 97 -33.89 -3.87 0.67
N PRO A 98 -34.50 -2.70 0.43
CA PRO A 98 -34.77 -1.74 1.51
C PRO A 98 -35.67 -2.30 2.62
N ASN A 99 -36.53 -3.27 2.31
CA ASN A 99 -37.50 -3.86 3.26
C ASN A 99 -36.94 -5.07 4.03
N ALA A 100 -35.75 -5.59 3.66
CA ALA A 100 -35.13 -6.72 4.34
C ALA A 100 -34.35 -6.30 5.59
N ALA A 101 -34.01 -5.03 5.73
CA ALA A 101 -33.23 -4.51 6.83
C ALA A 101 -34.09 -4.23 8.05
N THR A 102 -33.85 -4.97 9.14
CA THR A 102 -34.48 -4.73 10.45
C THR A 102 -33.81 -3.58 11.20
N PRO A 103 -34.49 -2.96 12.21
CA PRO A 103 -33.86 -1.98 13.09
C PRO A 103 -32.57 -2.48 13.74
N ALA A 104 -32.54 -3.76 14.15
CA ALA A 104 -31.33 -4.40 14.72
C ALA A 104 -30.19 -4.48 13.71
N TRP A 105 -30.49 -4.73 12.44
CA TRP A 105 -29.52 -4.75 11.36
C TRP A 105 -28.88 -3.36 11.15
N PHE A 106 -29.70 -2.30 11.08
CA PHE A 106 -29.20 -0.92 10.97
C PHE A 106 -28.33 -0.50 12.14
N TYR A 107 -28.74 -0.87 13.36
CA TYR A 107 -27.99 -0.58 14.57
C TYR A 107 -26.62 -1.26 14.55
N THR A 108 -26.57 -2.55 14.23
CA THR A 108 -25.34 -3.34 14.19
C THR A 108 -24.42 -2.86 13.07
N ALA A 109 -24.93 -2.62 11.87
CA ALA A 109 -24.17 -2.10 10.75
C ALA A 109 -23.57 -0.71 11.08
N GLY A 110 -24.34 0.16 11.71
CA GLY A 110 -23.89 1.49 12.13
C GLY A 110 -22.74 1.43 13.15
N ILE A 111 -22.81 0.54 14.14
CA ILE A 111 -21.73 0.34 15.12
C ILE A 111 -20.47 -0.17 14.45
N VAL A 112 -20.56 -1.19 13.62
CA VAL A 112 -19.41 -1.81 12.94
C VAL A 112 -18.74 -0.81 12.01
N ILE A 113 -19.52 -0.12 11.18
CA ILE A 113 -18.99 0.89 10.25
C ILE A 113 -18.36 2.05 11.03
N GLY A 114 -19.05 2.57 12.04
CA GLY A 114 -18.56 3.69 12.85
C GLY A 114 -17.24 3.37 13.56
N TRP A 115 -17.09 2.15 14.08
CA TRP A 115 -15.85 1.68 14.68
C TRP A 115 -14.72 1.62 13.65
N HIS A 116 -14.96 1.03 12.48
CA HIS A 116 -13.96 0.93 11.42
C HIS A 116 -13.59 2.30 10.85
N GLN A 117 -14.52 3.24 10.70
CA GLN A 117 -14.23 4.61 10.28
C GLN A 117 -13.31 5.34 11.28
N ARG A 118 -13.54 5.14 12.59
CA ARG A 118 -12.66 5.69 13.63
C ARG A 118 -11.25 5.12 13.50
N GLU A 119 -11.12 3.80 13.38
CA GLU A 119 -9.83 3.13 13.21
C GLU A 119 -9.14 3.53 11.89
N ALA A 120 -9.90 3.76 10.84
CA ALA A 120 -9.39 4.24 9.56
C ALA A 120 -8.69 5.61 9.70
N LYS A 121 -9.25 6.54 10.48
CA LYS A 121 -8.62 7.85 10.75
C LYS A 121 -7.26 7.71 11.47
N PHE A 122 -7.16 6.81 12.45
CA PHE A 122 -5.89 6.53 13.12
C PHE A 122 -4.90 5.84 12.19
N THR A 123 -5.38 4.90 11.38
CA THR A 123 -4.57 4.18 10.40
C THR A 123 -4.02 5.14 9.34
N GLU A 124 -4.82 6.09 8.87
CA GLU A 124 -4.38 7.10 7.92
C GLU A 124 -3.25 7.99 8.48
N LYS A 125 -3.36 8.43 9.74
CA LYS A 125 -2.28 9.19 10.40
C LYS A 125 -0.98 8.38 10.48
N LYS A 126 -1.08 7.09 10.78
CA LYS A 126 0.08 6.18 10.81
C LYS A 126 0.63 5.95 9.40
N LEU A 127 -0.24 5.84 8.39
CA LEU A 127 0.15 5.70 6.98
C LEU A 127 1.03 6.88 6.54
N PHE A 128 0.66 8.11 6.85
CA PHE A 128 1.47 9.28 6.50
C PHE A 128 2.85 9.27 7.18
N LYS A 129 2.95 8.82 8.43
CA LYS A 129 4.24 8.66 9.12
C LYS A 129 5.12 7.58 8.44
N ASP A 130 4.52 6.46 8.06
CA ASP A 130 5.25 5.39 7.39
C ASP A 130 5.71 5.81 5.99
N VAL A 131 4.89 6.57 5.27
CA VAL A 131 5.26 7.14 3.96
C VAL A 131 6.45 8.10 4.10
N ASN A 132 6.45 8.99 5.08
CA ASN A 132 7.58 9.89 5.31
C ASN A 132 8.86 9.09 5.62
N ARG A 133 8.79 8.07 6.48
CA ARG A 133 9.91 7.16 6.76
C ARG A 133 10.44 6.47 5.50
N PHE A 134 9.53 6.01 4.63
CA PHE A 134 9.90 5.41 3.35
C PHE A 134 10.58 6.42 2.43
N LEU A 135 10.07 7.64 2.33
CA LEU A 135 10.66 8.71 1.51
C LEU A 135 12.07 9.11 2.00
N ASP A 136 12.35 9.02 3.30
CA ASP A 136 13.67 9.27 3.88
C ASP A 136 14.63 8.08 3.77
N THR A 137 14.12 6.89 3.43
CA THR A 137 14.93 5.67 3.36
C THR A 137 15.75 5.64 2.08
N LYS A 138 17.07 5.43 2.21
CA LYS A 138 17.97 5.23 1.08
C LYS A 138 17.78 3.86 0.46
N ALA A 139 17.77 3.82 -0.86
CA ALA A 139 17.66 2.58 -1.63
C ALA A 139 18.94 1.73 -1.46
N PHE A 140 18.77 0.41 -1.31
CA PHE A 140 19.89 -0.49 -1.12
C PHE A 140 20.67 -0.77 -2.41
N TRP A 141 20.03 -0.62 -3.54
CA TRP A 141 20.66 -0.84 -4.86
C TRP A 141 21.53 0.31 -5.36
N ASP A 142 21.50 1.47 -4.68
CA ASP A 142 22.37 2.60 -4.98
C ASP A 142 23.70 2.55 -4.21
N ARG A 143 23.85 1.57 -3.31
CA ARG A 143 25.11 1.36 -2.56
C ARG A 143 26.08 0.57 -3.43
N LYS A 144 27.29 1.09 -3.59
CA LYS A 144 28.43 0.38 -4.20
C LYS A 144 28.92 -0.74 -3.27
#